data_f63e76aecfb7238fd61d703b8f6981ae
#
_entry.id   f63e76aecfb7238fd61d703b8f6981ae
#
_cell.length_a   1.000
_cell.length_b   1.000
_cell.length_c   1.000
_cell.angle_alpha   90.00
_cell.angle_beta   90.00
_cell.angle_gamma   90.00
#
_symmetry.space_group_name_H-M   'P 1'
#
loop_
_entity.id
_entity.type
_entity.pdbx_description
1 polymer ?
#
loop_
_entity_poly.entity_id
_entity_poly.type
_entity_poly.pdbx_seq_one_letter_code
_entity_poly.pdbx_strand_id
1 'polypeptide(L)'
;HDSPVTGTIRRYTYAELLDHVARLAGALSALGLEKGDRVLIYMPMVAEAAMAMLACARLGAIHSVVFGGFASNELATRIDDAKPKIVLSASCGIEVNRVIPYKPLLDGAIEQASWKPEGCVILQREQEAAQLTQVRDHDWQEIINAAEPADCVTAAATDPLYILYTSGTTGVPKG
;
A
#
# COMPACT_ATOMS: atom_id res chain seq x y z
N HIS A 1 16.45 -4.91 5.06
CA HIS A 1 15.45 -4.47 6.04
C HIS A 1 15.83 -4.98 7.43
N ASP A 2 15.97 -4.06 8.35
CA ASP A 2 16.20 -4.32 9.78
C ASP A 2 14.97 -3.87 10.56
N SER A 3 14.41 -4.75 11.37
CA SER A 3 13.23 -4.48 12.18
C SER A 3 13.52 -4.73 13.66
N PRO A 4 14.01 -3.74 14.40
CA PRO A 4 14.26 -3.89 15.84
C PRO A 4 13.01 -4.31 16.62
N VAL A 5 11.83 -3.88 16.16
CA VAL A 5 10.55 -4.16 16.82
C VAL A 5 10.18 -5.64 16.76
N THR A 6 10.54 -6.34 15.68
CA THR A 6 10.30 -7.79 15.52
C THR A 6 11.55 -8.61 15.76
N GLY A 7 12.71 -7.99 15.97
CA GLY A 7 14.00 -8.65 16.10
C GLY A 7 14.45 -9.37 14.82
N THR A 8 13.91 -8.99 13.66
CA THR A 8 14.16 -9.66 12.38
C THR A 8 15.04 -8.82 11.47
N ILE A 9 15.98 -9.48 10.78
CA ILE A 9 16.76 -8.89 9.69
C ILE A 9 16.48 -9.69 8.43
N ARG A 10 15.99 -9.02 7.39
CA ARG A 10 15.80 -9.62 6.06
C ARG A 10 16.77 -8.96 5.07
N ARG A 11 17.41 -9.77 4.25
CA ARG A 11 18.28 -9.33 3.17
C ARG A 11 17.66 -9.74 1.84
N TYR A 12 17.70 -8.83 0.89
CA TYR A 12 17.25 -9.06 -0.47
C TYR A 12 18.38 -8.71 -1.42
N THR A 13 18.70 -9.60 -2.33
CA THR A 13 19.51 -9.26 -3.50
C THR A 13 18.67 -8.39 -4.46
N TYR A 14 19.31 -7.70 -5.37
CA TYR A 14 18.58 -6.96 -6.41
C TYR A 14 17.73 -7.87 -7.32
N ALA A 15 18.18 -9.11 -7.54
CA ALA A 15 17.42 -10.09 -8.33
C ALA A 15 16.12 -10.50 -7.60
N GLU A 16 16.20 -10.80 -6.30
CA GLU A 16 15.02 -11.11 -5.48
C GLU A 16 14.07 -9.91 -5.38
N LEU A 17 14.61 -8.71 -5.16
CA LEU A 17 13.79 -7.50 -5.13
C LEU A 17 13.08 -7.28 -6.47
N LEU A 18 13.78 -7.47 -7.59
CA LEU A 18 13.20 -7.34 -8.93
C LEU A 18 12.04 -8.33 -9.13
N ASP A 19 12.22 -9.60 -8.73
CA ASP A 19 11.16 -10.62 -8.85
C ASP A 19 9.94 -10.25 -8.00
N HIS A 20 10.14 -9.89 -6.73
CA HIS A 20 9.05 -9.46 -5.85
C HIS A 20 8.27 -8.26 -6.42
N VAL A 21 8.97 -7.25 -6.90
CA VAL A 21 8.37 -6.05 -7.48
C VAL A 21 7.63 -6.37 -8.77
N ALA A 22 8.19 -7.19 -9.64
CA ALA A 22 7.56 -7.57 -10.91
C ALA A 22 6.30 -8.40 -10.71
N ARG A 23 6.31 -9.35 -9.76
CA ARG A 23 5.12 -10.16 -9.41
C ARG A 23 4.05 -9.32 -8.74
N LEU A 24 4.42 -8.43 -7.81
CA LEU A 24 3.46 -7.50 -7.22
C LEU A 24 2.82 -6.59 -8.28
N ALA A 25 3.63 -6.08 -9.22
CA ALA A 25 3.11 -5.29 -10.34
C ALA A 25 2.14 -6.11 -11.20
N GLY A 26 2.47 -7.38 -11.49
CA GLY A 26 1.57 -8.29 -12.20
C GLY A 26 0.26 -8.53 -11.46
N ALA A 27 0.33 -8.76 -10.15
CA ALA A 27 -0.85 -8.91 -9.30
C ALA A 27 -1.75 -7.67 -9.32
N LEU A 28 -1.16 -6.47 -9.18
CA LEU A 28 -1.91 -5.22 -9.22
C LEU A 28 -2.53 -4.96 -10.61
N SER A 29 -1.81 -5.30 -11.68
CA SER A 29 -2.34 -5.21 -13.05
C SER A 29 -3.51 -6.19 -13.25
N ALA A 30 -3.44 -7.40 -12.69
CA ALA A 30 -4.55 -8.37 -12.75
C ALA A 30 -5.78 -7.89 -11.96
N LEU A 31 -5.60 -7.05 -10.93
CA LEU A 31 -6.67 -6.34 -10.23
C LEU A 31 -7.15 -5.08 -10.97
N GLY A 32 -6.71 -4.88 -12.21
CA GLY A 32 -7.15 -3.79 -13.08
C GLY A 32 -6.40 -2.47 -12.89
N LEU A 33 -5.27 -2.42 -12.16
CA LEU A 33 -4.47 -1.21 -12.01
C LEU A 33 -3.80 -0.85 -13.35
N GLU A 34 -3.99 0.38 -13.79
CA GLU A 34 -3.46 0.91 -15.04
C GLU A 34 -2.52 2.11 -14.80
N LYS A 35 -1.75 2.47 -15.85
CA LYS A 35 -0.91 3.69 -15.82
C LYS A 35 -1.75 4.93 -15.52
N GLY A 36 -1.30 5.74 -14.56
CA GLY A 36 -1.98 6.96 -14.12
C GLY A 36 -3.02 6.74 -13.01
N ASP A 37 -3.36 5.49 -12.70
CA ASP A 37 -4.18 5.20 -11.53
C ASP A 37 -3.44 5.52 -10.23
N ARG A 38 -4.18 5.82 -9.15
CA ARG A 38 -3.61 6.09 -7.83
C ARG A 38 -3.71 4.86 -6.95
N VAL A 39 -2.64 4.66 -6.19
CA VAL A 39 -2.54 3.61 -5.17
C VAL A 39 -2.20 4.27 -3.84
N LEU A 40 -2.95 3.97 -2.81
CA LEU A 40 -2.64 4.43 -1.46
C LEU A 40 -1.96 3.30 -0.69
N ILE A 41 -0.81 3.60 -0.08
CA ILE A 41 -0.01 2.65 0.70
C ILE A 41 -0.10 3.04 2.17
N TYR A 42 -0.96 2.33 2.92
CA TYR A 42 -1.15 2.47 4.36
C TYR A 42 -0.54 1.27 5.08
N MET A 43 0.77 1.29 5.22
CA MET A 43 1.56 0.17 5.74
C MET A 43 2.54 0.64 6.82
N PRO A 44 2.93 -0.23 7.76
CA PRO A 44 4.05 0.04 8.66
C PRO A 44 5.38 0.03 7.88
N MET A 45 6.49 0.32 8.57
CA MET A 45 7.84 0.30 8.00
C MET A 45 8.31 -1.13 7.74
N VAL A 46 7.75 -1.77 6.73
CA VAL A 46 8.07 -3.12 6.25
C VAL A 46 8.70 -3.06 4.85
N ALA A 47 9.44 -4.08 4.45
CA ALA A 47 10.07 -4.14 3.14
C ALA A 47 9.03 -4.10 1.99
N GLU A 48 7.89 -4.70 2.22
CA GLU A 48 6.77 -4.77 1.30
C GLU A 48 6.20 -3.38 0.95
N ALA A 49 6.30 -2.40 1.86
CA ALA A 49 5.91 -1.01 1.55
C ALA A 49 6.81 -0.40 0.46
N ALA A 50 8.12 -0.65 0.52
CA ALA A 50 9.04 -0.20 -0.53
C ALA A 50 8.83 -0.97 -1.85
N MET A 51 8.55 -2.27 -1.78
CA MET A 51 8.19 -3.08 -2.96
C MET A 51 6.91 -2.56 -3.62
N ALA A 52 5.92 -2.12 -2.83
CA ALA A 52 4.69 -1.51 -3.32
C ALA A 52 4.94 -0.21 -4.08
N MET A 53 5.79 0.67 -3.56
CA MET A 53 6.18 1.91 -4.25
C MET A 53 6.84 1.60 -5.60
N LEU A 54 7.77 0.65 -5.63
CA LEU A 54 8.47 0.24 -6.85
C LEU A 54 7.53 -0.46 -7.86
N ALA A 55 6.58 -1.27 -7.40
CA ALA A 55 5.59 -1.91 -8.26
C ALA A 55 4.65 -0.87 -8.91
N CYS A 56 4.21 0.15 -8.16
CA CYS A 56 3.45 1.28 -8.72
C CYS A 56 4.28 2.01 -9.80
N ALA A 57 5.53 2.34 -9.50
CA ALA A 57 6.42 2.98 -10.47
C ALA A 57 6.61 2.13 -11.74
N ARG A 58 6.73 0.80 -11.58
CA ARG A 58 6.86 -0.16 -12.69
C ARG A 58 5.65 -0.14 -13.63
N LEU A 59 4.45 0.07 -13.11
CA LEU A 59 3.20 0.17 -13.85
C LEU A 59 2.86 1.61 -14.30
N GLY A 60 3.66 2.62 -13.91
CA GLY A 60 3.32 4.02 -14.13
C GLY A 60 2.09 4.47 -13.33
N ALA A 61 1.75 3.76 -12.26
CA ALA A 61 0.73 4.17 -11.31
C ALA A 61 1.31 5.16 -10.29
N ILE A 62 0.45 6.05 -9.78
CA ILE A 62 0.83 7.13 -8.87
C ILE A 62 0.60 6.63 -7.44
N HIS A 63 1.65 6.46 -6.65
CA HIS A 63 1.49 6.03 -5.27
C HIS A 63 1.44 7.19 -4.27
N SER A 64 0.70 7.00 -3.20
CA SER A 64 0.69 7.88 -2.03
C SER A 64 0.94 7.06 -0.78
N VAL A 65 2.04 7.35 -0.09
CA VAL A 65 2.37 6.68 1.18
C VAL A 65 1.76 7.45 2.33
N VAL A 66 0.95 6.75 3.12
CA VAL A 66 0.30 7.29 4.31
C VAL A 66 0.93 6.66 5.54
N PHE A 67 1.25 7.48 6.53
CA PHE A 67 1.82 6.99 7.78
C PHE A 67 0.88 5.99 8.47
N GLY A 68 1.40 4.81 8.79
CA GLY A 68 0.62 3.68 9.32
C GLY A 68 0.05 3.85 10.73
N GLY A 69 0.34 4.95 11.41
CA GLY A 69 -0.25 5.31 12.71
C GLY A 69 -1.46 6.25 12.62
N PHE A 70 -1.90 6.63 11.42
CA PHE A 70 -3.03 7.54 11.29
C PHE A 70 -4.36 6.88 11.63
N ALA A 71 -5.20 7.66 12.32
CA ALA A 71 -6.58 7.27 12.63
C ALA A 71 -7.46 7.26 11.35
N SER A 72 -8.60 6.59 11.43
CA SER A 72 -9.50 6.39 10.28
C SER A 72 -9.93 7.69 9.59
N ASN A 73 -10.18 8.77 10.34
CA ASN A 73 -10.58 10.07 9.77
C ASN A 73 -9.47 10.70 8.91
N GLU A 74 -8.22 10.60 9.36
CA GLU A 74 -7.06 11.11 8.63
C GLU A 74 -6.80 10.30 7.35
N LEU A 75 -7.01 8.99 7.42
CA LEU A 75 -6.91 8.10 6.27
C LEU A 75 -8.06 8.36 5.28
N ALA A 76 -9.30 8.56 5.76
CA ALA A 76 -10.46 8.88 4.94
C ALA A 76 -10.25 10.17 4.13
N THR A 77 -9.69 11.21 4.74
CA THR A 77 -9.36 12.47 4.05
C THR A 77 -8.40 12.23 2.89
N ARG A 78 -7.39 11.35 3.05
CA ARG A 78 -6.44 11.03 1.99
C ARG A 78 -7.04 10.14 0.91
N ILE A 79 -7.96 9.26 1.27
CA ILE A 79 -8.73 8.46 0.30
C ILE A 79 -9.58 9.40 -0.57
N ASP A 80 -10.27 10.37 0.02
CA ASP A 80 -11.10 11.31 -0.72
C ASP A 80 -10.30 12.25 -1.63
N ASP A 81 -9.11 12.65 -1.20
CA ASP A 81 -8.24 13.54 -1.98
C ASP A 81 -7.53 12.79 -3.12
N ALA A 82 -6.82 11.72 -2.81
CA ALA A 82 -6.06 10.94 -3.79
C ALA A 82 -6.95 10.10 -4.71
N LYS A 83 -8.15 9.73 -4.26
CA LYS A 83 -9.09 8.84 -4.98
C LYS A 83 -8.40 7.56 -5.49
N PRO A 84 -7.78 6.78 -4.60
CA PRO A 84 -7.04 5.60 -5.01
C PRO A 84 -7.96 4.53 -5.59
N LYS A 85 -7.51 3.85 -6.63
CA LYS A 85 -8.18 2.66 -7.17
C LYS A 85 -7.97 1.47 -6.24
N ILE A 86 -6.74 1.31 -5.76
CA ILE A 86 -6.35 0.21 -4.85
C ILE A 86 -5.71 0.82 -3.59
N VAL A 87 -5.98 0.20 -2.44
CA VAL A 87 -5.28 0.47 -1.18
C VAL A 87 -4.44 -0.75 -0.81
N LEU A 88 -3.15 -0.54 -0.56
CA LEU A 88 -2.24 -1.55 -0.02
C LEU A 88 -2.09 -1.31 1.47
N SER A 89 -2.34 -2.33 2.29
CA SER A 89 -2.24 -2.22 3.74
C SER A 89 -1.62 -3.47 4.36
N ALA A 90 -1.44 -3.46 5.67
CA ALA A 90 -1.04 -4.62 6.45
C ALA A 90 -2.13 -4.96 7.47
N SER A 91 -2.15 -6.19 7.96
CA SER A 91 -3.06 -6.61 9.00
C SER A 91 -2.85 -5.83 10.29
N CYS A 92 -1.59 -5.54 10.64
CA CYS A 92 -1.24 -4.78 11.84
C CYS A 92 0.08 -4.00 11.69
N GLY A 93 0.25 -2.99 12.54
CA GLY A 93 1.50 -2.33 12.85
C GLY A 93 1.96 -2.69 14.27
N ILE A 94 3.21 -2.33 14.62
CA ILE A 94 3.74 -2.47 15.98
C ILE A 94 4.31 -1.13 16.39
N GLU A 95 3.75 -0.56 17.46
CA GLU A 95 4.22 0.67 18.06
C GLU A 95 4.76 0.39 19.45
N VAL A 96 6.06 0.60 19.63
CA VAL A 96 6.79 0.30 20.86
C VAL A 96 6.58 -1.16 21.28
N ASN A 97 5.61 -1.45 22.14
CA ASN A 97 5.30 -2.79 22.65
C ASN A 97 3.84 -3.18 22.40
N ARG A 98 3.14 -2.48 21.50
CA ARG A 98 1.71 -2.69 21.24
C ARG A 98 1.47 -3.03 19.78
N VAL A 99 0.74 -4.10 19.53
CA VAL A 99 0.20 -4.42 18.21
C VAL A 99 -1.02 -3.55 17.95
N ILE A 100 -1.04 -2.88 16.81
CA ILE A 100 -2.14 -2.02 16.35
C ILE A 100 -2.79 -2.68 15.13
N PRO A 101 -4.04 -3.14 15.23
CA PRO A 101 -4.78 -3.66 14.07
C PRO A 101 -5.01 -2.55 13.04
N TYR A 102 -4.50 -2.70 11.82
CA TYR A 102 -4.69 -1.70 10.76
C TYR A 102 -5.99 -1.92 9.99
N LYS A 103 -6.44 -3.16 9.89
CA LYS A 103 -7.67 -3.49 9.14
C LYS A 103 -8.91 -2.75 9.64
N PRO A 104 -9.21 -2.69 10.96
CA PRO A 104 -10.33 -1.91 11.46
C PRO A 104 -10.20 -0.40 11.18
N LEU A 105 -8.97 0.15 11.20
CA LEU A 105 -8.73 1.55 10.87
C LEU A 105 -8.98 1.83 9.39
N LEU A 106 -8.54 0.92 8.51
CA LEU A 106 -8.79 0.98 7.07
C LEU A 106 -10.28 0.87 6.76
N ASP A 107 -10.98 -0.09 7.36
CA ASP A 107 -12.42 -0.27 7.15
C ASP A 107 -13.20 0.97 7.57
N GLY A 108 -12.91 1.50 8.76
CA GLY A 108 -13.53 2.74 9.24
C GLY A 108 -13.20 3.95 8.37
N ALA A 109 -12.01 4.01 7.78
CA ALA A 109 -11.66 5.07 6.84
C ALA A 109 -12.43 4.95 5.52
N ILE A 110 -12.53 3.74 4.96
CA ILE A 110 -13.30 3.50 3.73
C ILE A 110 -14.80 3.76 3.96
N GLU A 111 -15.33 3.44 5.14
CA GLU A 111 -16.72 3.74 5.48
C GLU A 111 -16.98 5.25 5.51
N GLN A 112 -16.09 6.03 6.13
CA GLN A 112 -16.20 7.49 6.27
C GLN A 112 -15.94 8.23 4.96
N ALA A 113 -15.02 7.76 4.13
CA ALA A 113 -14.65 8.41 2.87
C ALA A 113 -15.82 8.43 1.88
N SER A 114 -15.93 9.50 1.11
CA SER A 114 -16.87 9.60 -0.01
C SER A 114 -16.45 8.74 -1.19
N TRP A 115 -15.15 8.70 -1.46
CA TRP A 115 -14.55 7.82 -2.47
C TRP A 115 -14.38 6.39 -1.94
N LYS A 116 -14.71 5.40 -2.78
CA LYS A 116 -14.55 3.98 -2.43
C LYS A 116 -13.52 3.35 -3.34
N PRO A 117 -12.38 2.85 -2.80
CA PRO A 117 -11.44 2.05 -3.56
C PRO A 117 -12.10 0.80 -4.13
N GLU A 118 -11.68 0.37 -5.32
CA GLU A 118 -12.18 -0.85 -5.96
C GLU A 118 -11.67 -2.11 -5.25
N GLY A 119 -10.48 -2.05 -4.67
CA GLY A 119 -9.89 -3.17 -3.94
C GLY A 119 -8.89 -2.76 -2.88
N CYS A 120 -8.66 -3.68 -1.95
CA CYS A 120 -7.61 -3.58 -0.94
C CYS A 120 -6.73 -4.83 -0.99
N VAL A 121 -5.41 -4.66 -0.87
CA VAL A 121 -4.48 -5.78 -0.73
C VAL A 121 -3.87 -5.73 0.66
N ILE A 122 -4.01 -6.82 1.40
CA ILE A 122 -3.65 -6.88 2.82
C ILE A 122 -2.48 -7.84 3.03
N LEU A 123 -1.36 -7.29 3.49
CA LEU A 123 -0.22 -8.07 3.96
C LEU A 123 -0.53 -8.65 5.33
N GLN A 124 -0.71 -9.95 5.43
CA GLN A 124 -0.90 -10.63 6.71
C GLN A 124 0.43 -10.68 7.47
N ARG A 125 0.38 -10.34 8.76
CA ARG A 125 1.53 -10.35 9.65
C ARG A 125 1.30 -11.35 10.78
N GLU A 126 2.37 -12.01 11.22
CA GLU A 126 2.33 -13.06 12.24
C GLU A 126 1.81 -12.57 13.59
N GLN A 127 1.99 -11.27 13.90
CA GLN A 127 1.61 -10.69 15.17
C GLN A 127 0.10 -10.58 15.35
N GLU A 128 -0.62 -10.35 14.25
CA GLU A 128 -2.08 -10.33 14.23
C GLU A 128 -2.58 -10.45 12.78
N ALA A 129 -3.36 -11.47 12.49
CA ALA A 129 -3.99 -11.66 11.19
C ALA A 129 -5.31 -10.87 11.12
N ALA A 130 -5.60 -10.29 9.97
CA ALA A 130 -6.84 -9.58 9.69
C ALA A 130 -7.87 -10.48 9.01
N GLN A 131 -9.15 -10.30 9.33
CA GLN A 131 -10.24 -10.86 8.55
C GLN A 131 -10.43 -10.03 7.28
N LEU A 132 -10.43 -10.70 6.12
CA LEU A 132 -10.60 -10.06 4.84
C LEU A 132 -12.10 -9.88 4.51
N THR A 133 -12.47 -8.71 4.05
CA THR A 133 -13.82 -8.42 3.54
C THR A 133 -13.95 -9.03 2.15
N GLN A 134 -14.87 -9.98 1.97
CA GLN A 134 -15.09 -10.67 0.69
C GLN A 134 -15.27 -9.67 -0.47
N VAL A 135 -14.78 -10.05 -1.63
CA VAL A 135 -14.83 -9.30 -2.89
C VAL A 135 -13.89 -8.09 -2.93
N ARG A 136 -13.77 -7.32 -1.84
CA ARG A 136 -12.94 -6.11 -1.78
C ARG A 136 -11.48 -6.40 -1.42
N ASP A 137 -11.27 -7.29 -0.45
CA ASP A 137 -9.93 -7.50 0.12
C ASP A 137 -9.28 -8.75 -0.46
N HIS A 138 -8.02 -8.63 -0.82
CA HIS A 138 -7.17 -9.69 -1.35
C HIS A 138 -6.01 -9.93 -0.40
N ASP A 139 -5.63 -11.18 -0.19
CA ASP A 139 -4.42 -11.52 0.53
C ASP A 139 -3.19 -11.22 -0.33
N TRP A 140 -2.22 -10.52 0.26
CA TRP A 140 -0.98 -10.13 -0.41
C TRP A 140 -0.21 -11.32 -0.99
N GLN A 141 -0.04 -12.38 -0.20
CA GLN A 141 0.75 -13.53 -0.62
C GLN A 141 0.01 -14.37 -1.67
N GLU A 142 -1.30 -14.49 -1.55
CA GLU A 142 -2.10 -15.23 -2.51
C GLU A 142 -2.04 -14.58 -3.90
N ILE A 143 -2.24 -13.27 -3.99
CA ILE A 143 -2.21 -12.60 -5.29
C ILE A 143 -0.82 -12.60 -5.94
N ILE A 144 0.26 -12.48 -5.14
CA ILE A 144 1.63 -12.55 -5.67
C ILE A 144 1.96 -13.96 -6.17
N ASN A 145 1.54 -15.00 -5.44
CA ASN A 145 1.78 -16.38 -5.84
C ASN A 145 1.03 -16.76 -7.13
N ALA A 146 -0.12 -16.15 -7.38
CA ALA A 146 -0.93 -16.38 -8.58
C ALA A 146 -0.50 -15.51 -9.78
N ALA A 147 0.30 -14.46 -9.56
CA ALA A 147 0.61 -13.48 -10.58
C ALA A 147 1.83 -13.88 -11.43
N GLU A 148 1.74 -13.61 -12.73
CA GLU A 148 2.90 -13.54 -13.60
C GLU A 148 3.61 -12.18 -13.42
N PRO A 149 4.95 -12.13 -13.51
CA PRO A 149 5.68 -10.89 -13.44
C PRO A 149 5.30 -9.92 -14.58
N ALA A 150 4.99 -8.66 -14.23
CA ALA A 150 4.74 -7.63 -15.24
C ALA A 150 6.02 -6.95 -15.71
N ASP A 151 6.06 -6.52 -16.96
CA ASP A 151 7.12 -5.66 -17.49
C ASP A 151 6.99 -4.21 -17.05
N CYS A 152 8.05 -3.42 -17.22
CA CYS A 152 7.99 -1.98 -16.99
C CYS A 152 7.23 -1.28 -18.11
N VAL A 153 6.32 -0.38 -17.75
CA VAL A 153 5.70 0.52 -18.72
C VAL A 153 6.64 1.68 -19.07
N THR A 154 6.52 2.19 -20.28
CA THR A 154 7.22 3.43 -20.67
C THR A 154 6.56 4.62 -19.98
N ALA A 155 7.36 5.43 -19.29
CA ALA A 155 6.94 6.67 -18.66
C ALA A 155 7.75 7.87 -19.19
N ALA A 156 7.10 9.01 -19.34
CA ALA A 156 7.78 10.27 -19.60
C ALA A 156 8.38 10.83 -18.30
N ALA A 157 9.44 11.62 -18.40
CA ALA A 157 10.04 12.27 -17.23
C ALA A 157 9.08 13.25 -16.52
N THR A 158 8.02 13.66 -17.20
CA THR A 158 6.97 14.56 -16.68
C THR A 158 5.76 13.81 -16.12
N ASP A 159 5.70 12.47 -16.25
CA ASP A 159 4.60 11.70 -15.68
C ASP A 159 4.67 11.76 -14.14
N PRO A 160 3.54 11.93 -13.45
CA PRO A 160 3.53 11.95 -11.99
C PRO A 160 3.91 10.58 -11.45
N LEU A 161 4.74 10.56 -10.40
CA LEU A 161 5.24 9.34 -9.75
C LEU A 161 4.55 9.07 -8.42
N TYR A 162 4.37 10.11 -7.61
CA TYR A 162 3.77 9.97 -6.28
C TYR A 162 3.07 11.26 -5.82
N ILE A 163 2.19 11.11 -4.84
CA ILE A 163 1.57 12.20 -4.09
C ILE A 163 2.20 12.23 -2.70
N LEU A 164 2.81 13.33 -2.33
CA LEU A 164 3.41 13.55 -1.02
C LEU A 164 2.66 14.64 -0.26
N TYR A 165 1.99 14.25 0.82
CA TYR A 165 1.31 15.19 1.69
C TYR A 165 2.28 15.88 2.64
N THR A 166 2.22 17.19 2.68
CA THR A 166 2.94 18.02 3.64
C THR A 166 1.99 18.57 4.69
N SER A 167 2.50 18.84 5.90
CA SER A 167 1.76 19.56 6.93
C SER A 167 1.47 20.98 6.44
N GLY A 168 0.21 21.26 6.09
CA GLY A 168 -0.21 22.59 5.67
C GLY A 168 -0.16 23.60 6.82
N THR A 169 0.23 24.82 6.53
CA THR A 169 0.17 25.95 7.50
C THR A 169 -1.25 26.24 7.99
N THR A 170 -2.27 25.74 7.32
CA THR A 170 -3.70 25.88 7.62
C THR A 170 -4.29 24.67 8.35
N GLY A 171 -3.48 23.68 8.72
CA GLY A 171 -3.95 22.44 9.36
C GLY A 171 -4.54 21.39 8.40
N VAL A 172 -4.78 21.75 7.14
CA VAL A 172 -5.23 20.80 6.12
C VAL A 172 -4.01 20.28 5.34
N PRO A 173 -3.77 18.96 5.27
CA PRO A 173 -2.70 18.40 4.44
C PRO A 173 -2.84 18.83 2.98
N LYS A 174 -1.72 19.13 2.35
CA LYS A 174 -1.65 19.50 0.93
C LYS A 174 -0.81 18.47 0.20
N GLY A 175 -1.38 17.83 -0.80
CA GLY A 175 -0.76 16.89 -1.71
C GLY A 175 -0.54 17.46 -3.10
#